data_9a7f479986c0515a4dbaaf615a5d3133
#
_entry.id   9a7f479986c0515a4dbaaf615a5d3133
#
_cell.length_a   1.000
_cell.length_b   1.000
_cell.length_c   1.000
_cell.angle_alpha   90.00
_cell.angle_beta   90.00
_cell.angle_gamma   90.00
#
_symmetry.space_group_name_H-M   'P 1'
#
loop_
_entity.id
_entity.type
_entity.pdbx_description
1 polymer ?
#
loop_
_entity_poly.entity_id
_entity_poly.type
_entity_poly.pdbx_seq_one_letter_code
_entity_poly.pdbx_strand_id
1 'polypeptide(L)' 'MSDNEVLAKWSELKSLVESLEHDVAKSAKGVAAAGVRVRKGLRELKTKAGDLVKTTLTLEKSTKSES' A
#
# COMPACT_ATOMS: atom_id res chain seq x y z
N MET A 1 3.81 19.64 3.80
CA MET A 1 4.77 19.23 3.40
C MET A 1 5.22 17.81 3.46
N SER A 2 6.46 17.51 3.82
CA SER A 2 6.93 16.16 3.66
C SER A 2 6.20 15.17 4.53
N ASP A 3 5.76 15.57 5.70
CA ASP A 3 5.00 14.65 6.54
C ASP A 3 3.65 14.35 5.90
N ASN A 4 3.11 15.27 5.13
CA ASN A 4 1.86 15.03 4.42
C ASN A 4 2.03 13.98 3.34
N GLU A 5 3.22 13.90 2.77
CA GLU A 5 3.48 12.89 1.74
C GLU A 5 3.38 11.48 2.32
N VAL A 6 3.91 11.30 3.52
CA VAL A 6 3.80 9.98 4.18
C VAL A 6 2.34 9.64 4.44
N LEU A 7 1.60 10.61 4.98
CA LEU A 7 0.19 10.38 5.27
C LEU A 7 -0.63 10.14 4.00
N ALA A 8 -0.33 10.87 2.94
CA ALA A 8 -1.04 10.69 1.68
C ALA A 8 -0.79 9.30 1.10
N LYS A 9 0.45 8.86 1.14
CA LYS A 9 0.78 7.52 0.63
C LYS A 9 0.21 6.43 1.50
N TRP A 10 0.17 6.64 2.80
CA TRP A 10 -0.47 5.70 3.70
C TRP A 10 -1.95 5.57 3.40
N SER A 11 -2.61 6.71 3.14
CA SER A 11 -4.01 6.71 2.80
C SER A 11 -4.29 5.95 1.51
N GLU A 12 -3.42 6.13 0.50
CA GLU A 12 -3.56 5.38 -0.75
C GLU A 12 -3.42 3.88 -0.52
N LEU A 13 -2.48 3.52 0.34
CA LEU A 13 -2.25 2.12 0.65
C LEU A 13 -3.49 1.50 1.28
N LYS A 14 -4.07 2.21 2.25
CA LYS A 14 -5.28 1.75 2.92
C LYS A 14 -6.43 1.58 1.94
N SER A 15 -6.60 2.56 1.04
CA SER A 15 -7.66 2.49 0.04
C SER A 15 -7.49 1.27 -0.86
N LEU A 16 -6.25 0.99 -1.24
CA LEU A 16 -5.99 -0.17 -2.09
C LEU A 16 -6.33 -1.46 -1.35
N VAL A 17 -5.94 -1.56 -0.09
CA VAL A 17 -6.28 -2.73 0.72
C VAL A 17 -7.80 -2.91 0.78
N GLU A 18 -8.51 -1.83 1.07
CA GLU A 18 -9.96 -1.89 1.16
C GLU A 18 -10.61 -2.30 -0.15
N SER A 19 -10.05 -1.82 -1.26
CA SER A 19 -10.60 -2.15 -2.56
C SER A 19 -10.42 -3.62 -2.91
N LEU A 20 -9.51 -4.31 -2.24
CA LEU A 20 -9.26 -5.72 -2.50
C LEU A 20 -10.11 -6.66 -1.65
N GLU A 21 -10.74 -6.14 -0.61
CA GLU A 21 -11.43 -7.01 0.36
C GLU A 21 -12.49 -7.90 -0.29
N HIS A 22 -13.26 -7.32 -1.18
CA HIS A 22 -14.33 -8.06 -1.83
C HIS A 22 -13.77 -9.22 -2.66
N ASP A 23 -12.73 -8.93 -3.44
CA ASP A 23 -12.11 -9.95 -4.28
C ASP A 23 -11.36 -10.98 -3.45
N VAL A 24 -10.78 -10.56 -2.33
CA VAL A 24 -10.12 -11.50 -1.43
C VAL A 24 -11.12 -12.52 -0.91
N ALA A 25 -12.31 -12.05 -0.50
CA ALA A 25 -13.35 -12.95 -0.01
C ALA A 25 -13.78 -13.93 -1.09
N LYS A 26 -13.95 -13.44 -2.33
CA LYS A 26 -14.33 -14.30 -3.43
C LYS A 26 -13.22 -15.30 -3.79
N SER A 27 -11.98 -14.83 -3.77
CA SER A 27 -10.84 -15.70 -4.04
C SER A 27 -10.75 -16.82 -3.04
N ALA A 28 -11.04 -16.51 -1.77
CA ALA A 28 -11.03 -17.51 -0.71
C ALA A 28 -12.07 -18.60 -0.96
N LYS A 29 -13.13 -18.28 -1.71
CA LYS A 29 -14.16 -19.24 -2.06
C LYS A 29 -13.86 -19.98 -3.36
N GLY A 30 -12.71 -19.71 -3.96
CA GLY A 30 -12.29 -20.40 -5.17
C GLY A 30 -12.66 -19.75 -6.48
N VAL A 31 -13.09 -18.48 -6.45
CA VAL A 31 -13.42 -17.75 -7.68
C VAL A 31 -12.13 -17.34 -8.39
N ALA A 32 -11.86 -17.97 -9.53
CA ALA A 32 -10.60 -17.77 -10.23
C ALA A 32 -10.38 -16.34 -10.69
N ALA A 33 -11.42 -15.71 -11.23
CA ALA A 33 -11.30 -14.33 -11.69
C ALA A 33 -10.94 -13.37 -10.56
N ALA A 34 -11.51 -13.62 -9.38
CA ALA A 34 -11.19 -12.81 -8.21
C ALA A 34 -9.73 -12.99 -7.80
N GLY A 35 -9.23 -14.22 -7.92
CA GLY A 35 -7.83 -14.50 -7.60
C GLY A 35 -6.87 -13.71 -8.49
N VAL A 36 -7.21 -13.59 -9.77
CA VAL A 36 -6.39 -12.81 -10.70
C VAL A 36 -6.34 -11.35 -10.26
N ARG A 37 -7.49 -10.78 -9.91
CA ARG A 37 -7.53 -9.39 -9.47
C ARG A 37 -6.81 -9.18 -8.15
N VAL A 38 -6.92 -10.15 -7.25
CA VAL A 38 -6.24 -10.07 -5.96
C VAL A 38 -4.73 -10.07 -6.15
N ARG A 39 -4.23 -10.98 -7.00
CA ARG A 39 -2.79 -11.03 -7.23
C ARG A 39 -2.25 -9.75 -7.85
N LYS A 40 -3.01 -9.18 -8.79
CA LYS A 40 -2.62 -7.92 -9.39
C LYS A 40 -2.59 -6.81 -8.34
N GLY A 41 -3.62 -6.75 -7.50
CA GLY A 41 -3.69 -5.74 -6.45
C GLY A 41 -2.59 -5.91 -5.41
N LEU A 42 -2.25 -7.15 -5.08
CA LEU A 42 -1.19 -7.40 -4.12
C LEU A 42 0.18 -6.99 -4.65
N ARG A 43 0.42 -7.17 -5.95
CA ARG A 43 1.66 -6.69 -6.54
C ARG A 43 1.74 -5.19 -6.50
N GLU A 44 0.63 -4.53 -6.76
CA GLU A 44 0.55 -3.09 -6.68
C GLU A 44 0.78 -2.62 -5.24
N LEU A 45 0.19 -3.34 -4.29
CA LEU A 45 0.35 -3.05 -2.87
C LEU A 45 1.83 -3.16 -2.48
N LYS A 46 2.50 -4.18 -2.95
CA LYS A 46 3.91 -4.38 -2.67
C LYS A 46 4.73 -3.19 -3.16
N THR A 47 4.45 -2.73 -4.38
CA THR A 47 5.16 -1.60 -4.96
C THR A 47 4.90 -0.32 -4.16
N LYS A 48 3.64 -0.09 -3.80
CA LYS A 48 3.30 1.11 -3.05
C LYS A 48 3.87 1.06 -1.64
N ALA A 49 3.88 -0.12 -1.03
CA ALA A 49 4.47 -0.28 0.30
C ALA A 49 5.96 0.01 0.27
N GLY A 50 6.65 -0.49 -0.76
CA GLY A 50 8.07 -0.21 -0.91
C GLY A 50 8.35 1.27 -1.11
N ASP A 51 7.50 1.94 -1.89
CA ASP A 51 7.63 3.36 -2.10
C ASP A 51 7.45 4.13 -0.79
N LEU A 52 6.49 3.71 0.02
CA LEU A 52 6.26 4.36 1.31
C LEU A 52 7.45 4.16 2.25
N VAL A 53 8.04 2.98 2.23
CA VAL A 53 9.25 2.74 3.02
C VAL A 53 10.34 3.75 2.64
N LYS A 54 10.55 3.94 1.35
CA LYS A 54 11.56 4.90 0.90
C LYS A 54 11.22 6.31 1.33
N THR A 55 9.94 6.67 1.26
CA THR A 55 9.51 8.01 1.65
C THR A 55 9.76 8.27 3.13
N THR A 56 9.50 7.27 3.98
CA THR A 56 9.76 7.45 5.41
C THR A 56 11.24 7.59 5.69
N LEU A 57 12.07 6.83 4.97
CA LEU A 57 13.52 6.95 5.15
C LEU A 57 14.03 8.32 4.71
N THR A 58 13.51 8.82 3.60
CA THR A 58 13.90 10.12 3.11
C THR A 58 13.50 11.22 4.11
N LEU A 59 12.31 11.10 4.67
CA LEU A 59 11.85 12.06 5.63
C LEU A 59 12.72 12.03 6.90
N GLU A 60 13.06 10.85 7.35
CA GLU A 60 13.93 10.72 8.53
C GLU A 60 15.28 11.37 8.29
N LYS A 61 15.83 11.20 7.10
CA LYS A 61 17.10 11.80 6.78
C LYS A 61 17.03 13.31 6.78
N SER A 62 15.92 13.86 6.31
CA SER A 62 15.77 15.33 6.31
C SER A 62 15.52 15.90 7.68
N THR A 63 15.00 15.08 8.59
CA THR A 63 14.71 15.56 9.95
C THR A 63 15.49 14.78 10.99
N LYS A 64 16.65 14.36 10.64
CA LYS A 64 17.41 13.46 11.51
C LYS A 64 17.74 14.06 12.86
N SER A 65 17.67 15.36 12.99
CA SER A 65 17.88 15.97 14.28
C SER A 65 16.82 15.51 15.28
N GLU A 66 15.74 14.98 14.79
CA GLU A 66 14.68 14.45 15.61
C GLU A 66 15.03 13.11 16.23
N SER A 67 15.85 12.38 15.57
CA SER A 67 16.16 11.06 16.08
C SER A 67 17.38 11.10 16.94
#